data_0dc30b7640c334a92c9cb76d6e4be4ba
#
_entry.id   0dc30b7640c334a92c9cb76d6e4be4ba
#
_cell.length_a   1.000
_cell.length_b   1.000
_cell.length_c   1.000
_cell.angle_alpha   90.00
_cell.angle_beta   90.00
_cell.angle_gamma   90.00
#
_symmetry.space_group_name_H-M   'P 1'
#
loop_
_entity.id
_entity.type
_entity.pdbx_description
1 polymer ?
#
loop_
_entity_poly.entity_id
_entity_poly.type
_entity_poly.pdbx_seq_one_letter_code
_entity_poly.pdbx_strand_id
1 'polypeptide(L)'
;MRARGIARARARHRHGFAPHPGWRNFIDHSYRVLTSQPEALEHLARLVDDEDWRVDKRRSWSAILRRLVCHMDWETGLITGLTAAHLAAAGARAARTVSRVLAWAREIGLLVVVEAGASAEFLGTDTGRTPTYALVTHTPLPRLDGAQHDEEPGTASAGQCTVEESGDLPTPYVSSKPLT
;
A
#
# COMPACT_ATOMS: atom_id res chain seq x y z
N MET A 1 -26.61 -5.66 10.88
CA MET A 1 -25.31 -6.07 10.32
C MET A 1 -24.19 -6.21 11.37
N ARG A 2 -24.07 -5.37 12.41
CA ARG A 2 -23.02 -5.46 13.45
C ARG A 2 -22.96 -6.78 14.20
N ALA A 3 -24.09 -7.35 14.64
CA ALA A 3 -24.12 -8.60 15.42
C ALA A 3 -23.51 -9.80 14.68
N ARG A 4 -23.74 -9.92 13.35
CA ARG A 4 -23.17 -11.00 12.53
C ARG A 4 -21.65 -10.87 12.40
N GLY A 5 -21.14 -9.65 12.31
CA GLY A 5 -19.69 -9.38 12.28
C GLY A 5 -18.98 -9.77 13.58
N ILE A 6 -19.59 -9.43 14.72
CA ILE A 6 -19.08 -9.78 16.05
C ILE A 6 -19.08 -11.31 16.25
N ALA A 7 -20.16 -12.00 15.89
CA ALA A 7 -20.23 -13.45 16.00
C ALA A 7 -19.17 -14.16 15.15
N ARG A 8 -18.92 -13.66 13.91
CA ARG A 8 -17.89 -14.18 13.02
C ARG A 8 -16.48 -13.93 13.56
N ALA A 9 -16.21 -12.74 14.12
CA ALA A 9 -14.93 -12.41 14.72
C ALA A 9 -14.65 -13.30 15.96
N ARG A 10 -15.66 -13.51 16.81
CA ARG A 10 -15.56 -14.42 17.99
C ARG A 10 -15.34 -15.87 17.58
N ALA A 11 -16.02 -16.35 16.53
CA ALA A 11 -15.83 -17.71 16.03
C ALA A 11 -14.40 -17.93 15.55
N ARG A 12 -13.83 -17.00 14.75
CA ARG A 12 -12.44 -17.09 14.28
C ARG A 12 -11.43 -17.09 15.43
N HIS A 13 -11.66 -16.30 16.48
CA HIS A 13 -10.78 -16.27 17.64
C HIS A 13 -10.73 -17.61 18.37
N ARG A 14 -11.86 -18.30 18.51
CA ARG A 14 -11.96 -19.61 19.19
C ARG A 14 -11.25 -20.75 18.45
N HIS A 15 -11.20 -20.70 17.12
CA HIS A 15 -10.63 -21.76 16.29
C HIS A 15 -9.18 -21.49 15.84
N GLY A 16 -8.53 -20.51 16.46
CA GLY A 16 -7.25 -19.98 15.98
C GLY A 16 -7.45 -19.01 14.82
N PHE A 17 -6.53 -18.07 14.69
CA PHE A 17 -6.62 -17.07 13.64
C PHE A 17 -6.02 -17.62 12.35
N ALA A 18 -6.87 -17.88 11.37
CA ALA A 18 -6.46 -17.99 9.98
C ALA A 18 -7.08 -16.81 9.22
N PRO A 19 -6.31 -16.06 8.44
CA PRO A 19 -6.87 -15.03 7.58
C PRO A 19 -7.86 -15.65 6.58
N HIS A 20 -8.81 -14.86 6.13
CA HIS A 20 -9.75 -15.33 5.11
C HIS A 20 -8.96 -15.86 3.89
N PRO A 21 -9.26 -17.07 3.36
CA PRO A 21 -8.48 -17.67 2.27
C PRO A 21 -8.30 -16.76 1.05
N GLY A 22 -9.30 -15.93 0.76
CA GLY A 22 -9.26 -14.95 -0.33
C GLY A 22 -8.77 -13.56 0.07
N TRP A 23 -7.99 -13.41 1.14
CA TRP A 23 -7.55 -12.10 1.61
C TRP A 23 -6.74 -11.31 0.56
N ARG A 24 -6.02 -11.99 -0.32
CA ARG A 24 -5.28 -11.35 -1.41
C ARG A 24 -6.18 -10.59 -2.39
N ASN A 25 -7.43 -11.03 -2.57
CA ASN A 25 -8.39 -10.38 -3.45
C ASN A 25 -8.87 -9.00 -2.92
N PHE A 26 -8.59 -8.69 -1.65
CA PHE A 26 -8.90 -7.39 -1.05
C PHE A 26 -7.72 -6.40 -1.13
N ILE A 27 -6.58 -6.83 -1.66
CA ILE A 27 -5.44 -5.96 -1.94
C ILE A 27 -5.65 -5.38 -3.34
N ASP A 28 -5.44 -4.07 -3.47
CA ASP A 28 -5.54 -3.40 -4.76
C ASP A 28 -4.56 -4.02 -5.77
N HIS A 29 -5.00 -4.14 -7.01
CA HIS A 29 -4.22 -4.78 -8.09
C HIS A 29 -2.91 -4.05 -8.42
N SER A 30 -2.80 -2.78 -8.04
CA SER A 30 -1.56 -2.01 -8.14
C SER A 30 -0.46 -2.48 -7.19
N TYR A 31 -0.79 -3.36 -6.24
CA TYR A 31 0.14 -3.89 -5.26
C TYR A 31 0.43 -5.37 -5.45
N ARG A 32 1.68 -5.74 -5.21
CA ARG A 32 2.14 -7.11 -5.08
C ARG A 32 2.51 -7.40 -3.63
N VAL A 33 2.09 -8.53 -3.10
CA VAL A 33 2.49 -9.00 -1.76
C VAL A 33 3.94 -9.46 -1.78
N LEU A 34 4.73 -8.97 -0.83
CA LEU A 34 6.09 -9.42 -0.60
C LEU A 34 6.05 -10.70 0.24
N THR A 35 6.66 -11.76 -0.25
CA THR A 35 6.75 -13.06 0.45
C THR A 35 8.18 -13.41 0.84
N SER A 36 9.17 -12.64 0.39
CA SER A 36 10.58 -12.81 0.68
C SER A 36 11.06 -11.78 1.70
N GLN A 37 11.60 -12.22 2.84
CA GLN A 37 12.17 -11.31 3.85
C GLN A 37 13.34 -10.47 3.31
N PRO A 38 14.32 -11.04 2.55
CA PRO A 38 15.39 -10.24 1.95
C PRO A 38 14.84 -9.14 1.03
N GLU A 39 13.89 -9.47 0.16
CA GLU A 39 13.25 -8.51 -0.74
C GLU A 39 12.51 -7.42 0.04
N ALA A 40 11.78 -7.78 1.09
CA ALA A 40 11.07 -6.83 1.94
C ALA A 40 12.02 -5.91 2.71
N LEU A 41 13.18 -6.42 3.17
CA LEU A 41 14.21 -5.61 3.83
C LEU A 41 14.88 -4.64 2.86
N GLU A 42 15.18 -5.08 1.64
CA GLU A 42 15.75 -4.22 0.59
C GLU A 42 14.76 -3.13 0.17
N HIS A 43 13.49 -3.49 -0.03
CA HIS A 43 12.45 -2.53 -0.34
C HIS A 43 12.26 -1.50 0.79
N LEU A 44 12.24 -1.96 2.05
CA LEU A 44 12.20 -1.09 3.21
C LEU A 44 13.41 -0.14 3.29
N ALA A 45 14.62 -0.64 2.99
CA ALA A 45 15.82 0.19 3.02
C ALA A 45 15.70 1.34 2.02
N ARG A 46 15.29 1.08 0.79
CA ARG A 46 15.05 2.10 -0.25
C ARG A 46 14.04 3.16 0.23
N LEU A 47 12.88 2.73 0.73
CA LEU A 47 11.85 3.65 1.21
C LEU A 47 12.31 4.53 2.39
N VAL A 48 13.14 3.99 3.27
CA VAL A 48 13.71 4.74 4.41
C VAL A 48 14.82 5.70 3.95
N ASP A 49 15.58 5.33 2.92
CA ASP A 49 16.66 6.16 2.37
C ASP A 49 16.12 7.36 1.59
N ASP A 50 14.96 7.22 0.97
CA ASP A 50 14.25 8.31 0.28
C ASP A 50 13.67 9.36 1.24
N GLU A 51 13.63 9.06 2.56
CA GLU A 51 13.06 9.95 3.58
C GLU A 51 14.13 10.84 4.25
N ASP A 52 13.85 12.13 4.34
CA ASP A 52 14.70 13.10 5.09
C ASP A 52 14.41 13.04 6.60
N TRP A 53 14.71 11.92 7.21
CA TRP A 53 14.53 11.77 8.66
C TRP A 53 15.80 12.13 9.43
N ARG A 54 15.60 12.78 10.59
CA ARG A 54 16.66 12.91 11.58
C ARG A 54 17.19 11.53 11.99
N VAL A 55 18.48 11.46 12.32
CA VAL A 55 19.21 10.22 12.63
C VAL A 55 18.52 9.37 13.70
N ASP A 56 18.04 9.98 14.78
CA ASP A 56 17.35 9.28 15.88
C ASP A 56 15.98 8.72 15.46
N LYS A 57 15.23 9.47 14.64
CA LYS A 57 13.97 8.99 14.04
C LYS A 57 14.26 7.84 13.09
N ARG A 58 15.19 8.00 12.15
CA ARG A 58 15.59 6.96 11.20
C ARG A 58 15.96 5.67 11.92
N ARG A 59 16.83 5.75 12.94
CA ARG A 59 17.26 4.59 13.72
C ARG A 59 16.09 3.85 14.39
N SER A 60 15.24 4.57 15.11
CA SER A 60 14.14 3.97 15.87
C SER A 60 13.02 3.44 14.96
N TRP A 61 12.66 4.18 13.92
CA TRP A 61 11.62 3.76 12.96
C TRP A 61 12.07 2.57 12.13
N SER A 62 13.32 2.57 11.65
CA SER A 62 13.89 1.41 10.93
C SER A 62 13.93 0.16 11.79
N ALA A 63 14.24 0.29 13.09
CA ALA A 63 14.22 -0.86 14.02
C ALA A 63 12.80 -1.44 14.18
N ILE A 64 11.78 -0.60 14.30
CA ILE A 64 10.38 -1.03 14.36
C ILE A 64 9.97 -1.74 13.06
N LEU A 65 10.27 -1.15 11.92
CA LEU A 65 9.90 -1.68 10.60
C LEU A 65 10.64 -2.98 10.29
N ARG A 66 11.94 -3.06 10.60
CA ARG A 66 12.72 -4.31 10.47
C ARG A 66 12.15 -5.41 11.34
N ARG A 67 11.76 -5.10 12.58
CA ARG A 67 11.10 -6.08 13.46
C ARG A 67 9.81 -6.61 12.86
N LEU A 68 9.04 -5.75 12.20
CA LEU A 68 7.82 -6.12 11.49
C LEU A 68 8.13 -7.08 10.32
N VAL A 69 9.13 -6.76 9.48
CA VAL A 69 9.56 -7.63 8.38
C VAL A 69 10.05 -8.99 8.89
N CYS A 70 10.85 -9.02 9.96
CA CYS A 70 11.36 -10.26 10.54
C CYS A 70 10.26 -11.15 11.15
N HIS A 71 9.06 -10.63 11.36
CA HIS A 71 7.89 -11.40 11.83
C HIS A 71 7.00 -11.90 10.70
N MET A 72 7.37 -11.61 9.47
CA MET A 72 6.65 -12.10 8.31
C MET A 72 6.82 -13.60 8.18
N ASP A 73 5.71 -14.30 8.08
CA ASP A 73 5.66 -15.70 7.70
C ASP A 73 5.99 -15.81 6.20
N TRP A 74 7.01 -16.57 5.87
CA TRP A 74 7.54 -16.68 4.51
C TRP A 74 6.64 -17.50 3.55
N GLU A 75 5.77 -18.38 4.09
CA GLU A 75 4.84 -19.15 3.27
C GLU A 75 3.64 -18.31 2.86
N THR A 76 3.11 -17.57 3.80
CA THR A 76 1.88 -16.79 3.58
C THR A 76 2.14 -15.34 3.18
N GLY A 77 3.27 -14.77 3.57
CA GLY A 77 3.57 -13.34 3.45
C GLY A 77 2.85 -12.49 4.51
N LEU A 78 2.27 -13.13 5.53
CA LEU A 78 1.51 -12.44 6.56
C LEU A 78 2.32 -12.20 7.82
N ILE A 79 1.98 -11.14 8.52
CA ILE A 79 2.52 -10.77 9.83
C ILE A 79 1.38 -10.87 10.83
N THR A 80 1.49 -11.85 11.73
CA THR A 80 0.47 -12.14 12.75
C THR A 80 1.11 -12.14 14.14
N GLY A 81 0.30 -12.00 15.19
CA GLY A 81 0.76 -12.13 16.57
C GLY A 81 1.68 -11.03 17.08
N LEU A 82 1.96 -10.00 16.29
CA LEU A 82 2.87 -8.93 16.65
C LEU A 82 2.13 -7.81 17.37
N THR A 83 2.46 -7.61 18.65
CA THR A 83 1.85 -6.58 19.48
C THR A 83 2.55 -5.22 19.32
N ALA A 84 1.83 -4.15 19.64
CA ALA A 84 2.42 -2.81 19.71
C ALA A 84 3.57 -2.72 20.73
N ALA A 85 3.51 -3.51 21.82
CA ALA A 85 4.55 -3.58 22.83
C ALA A 85 5.86 -4.19 22.26
N HIS A 86 5.77 -5.26 21.49
CA HIS A 86 6.94 -5.85 20.82
C HIS A 86 7.61 -4.87 19.85
N LEU A 87 6.80 -4.13 19.08
CA LEU A 87 7.31 -3.11 18.16
C LEU A 87 7.93 -1.91 18.90
N ALA A 88 7.29 -1.48 19.98
CA ALA A 88 7.78 -0.39 20.81
C ALA A 88 9.14 -0.73 21.45
N ALA A 89 9.28 -1.95 21.96
CA ALA A 89 10.52 -2.47 22.51
C ALA A 89 11.65 -2.47 21.45
N ALA A 90 11.36 -2.93 20.22
CA ALA A 90 12.35 -2.98 19.14
C ALA A 90 12.92 -1.60 18.79
N GLY A 91 12.06 -0.57 18.80
CA GLY A 91 12.48 0.81 18.51
C GLY A 91 12.93 1.61 19.72
N ALA A 92 12.86 1.05 20.93
CA ALA A 92 13.02 1.77 22.21
C ALA A 92 12.14 3.03 22.27
N ARG A 93 10.86 2.91 21.88
CA ARG A 93 9.89 4.02 21.78
C ARG A 93 8.55 3.62 22.44
N ALA A 94 7.74 4.65 22.73
CA ALA A 94 6.38 4.45 23.23
C ALA A 94 5.43 3.90 22.14
N ALA A 95 4.34 3.24 22.56
CA ALA A 95 3.31 2.69 21.68
C ALA A 95 2.73 3.73 20.69
N ARG A 96 2.62 5.00 21.11
CA ARG A 96 2.20 6.11 20.22
C ARG A 96 3.14 6.28 19.01
N THR A 97 4.44 6.06 19.19
CA THR A 97 5.39 6.11 18.08
C THR A 97 5.15 4.95 17.11
N VAL A 98 4.87 3.75 17.63
CA VAL A 98 4.52 2.59 16.80
C VAL A 98 3.32 2.89 15.92
N SER A 99 2.25 3.47 16.49
CA SER A 99 1.07 3.85 15.71
C SER A 99 1.39 4.80 14.56
N ARG A 100 2.31 5.75 14.77
CA ARG A 100 2.78 6.67 13.72
C ARG A 100 3.60 5.96 12.65
N VAL A 101 4.48 5.04 13.03
CA VAL A 101 5.27 4.22 12.10
C VAL A 101 4.36 3.38 11.22
N LEU A 102 3.36 2.72 11.82
CA LEU A 102 2.40 1.91 11.07
C LEU A 102 1.48 2.75 10.18
N ALA A 103 1.14 3.97 10.60
CA ALA A 103 0.39 4.91 9.76
C ALA A 103 1.21 5.31 8.53
N TRP A 104 2.45 5.75 8.73
CA TRP A 104 3.38 6.07 7.65
C TRP A 104 3.57 4.89 6.69
N ALA A 105 3.82 3.67 7.21
CA ALA A 105 4.01 2.49 6.37
C ALA A 105 2.78 2.17 5.49
N ARG A 106 1.57 2.51 5.96
CA ARG A 106 0.34 2.38 5.17
C ARG A 106 0.21 3.49 4.12
N GLU A 107 0.56 4.72 4.47
CA GLU A 107 0.52 5.88 3.57
C GLU A 107 1.43 5.70 2.36
N ILE A 108 2.64 5.18 2.57
CA ILE A 108 3.60 4.94 1.47
C ILE A 108 3.34 3.62 0.73
N GLY A 109 2.29 2.88 1.06
CA GLY A 109 1.95 1.63 0.39
C GLY A 109 2.91 0.47 0.66
N LEU A 110 3.61 0.47 1.80
CA LEU A 110 4.44 -0.67 2.26
C LEU A 110 3.62 -1.71 3.03
N LEU A 111 2.55 -1.29 3.71
CA LEU A 111 1.81 -2.11 4.67
C LEU A 111 0.31 -2.07 4.41
N VAL A 112 -0.31 -3.23 4.31
CA VAL A 112 -1.76 -3.38 4.23
C VAL A 112 -2.28 -4.11 5.48
N VAL A 113 -3.40 -3.65 6.03
CA VAL A 113 -4.10 -4.32 7.11
C VAL A 113 -5.02 -5.36 6.49
N VAL A 114 -4.65 -6.63 6.60
CA VAL A 114 -5.44 -7.76 6.11
C VAL A 114 -6.62 -8.03 7.04
N GLU A 115 -6.38 -7.93 8.34
CA GLU A 115 -7.43 -8.04 9.34
C GLU A 115 -7.15 -7.12 10.53
N ALA A 116 -8.17 -6.37 10.92
CA ALA A 116 -8.05 -5.46 12.06
C ALA A 116 -7.92 -6.23 13.38
N GLY A 117 -7.12 -5.69 14.28
CA GLY A 117 -7.09 -6.14 15.66
C GLY A 117 -8.44 -5.92 16.36
N ALA A 118 -8.65 -6.65 17.43
CA ALA A 118 -9.86 -6.51 18.24
C ALA A 118 -9.53 -6.62 19.74
N SER A 119 -10.17 -5.82 20.57
CA SER A 119 -10.00 -5.89 22.01
C SER A 119 -10.65 -7.17 22.59
N ALA A 120 -10.19 -7.60 23.74
CA ALA A 120 -10.78 -8.71 24.49
C ALA A 120 -12.26 -8.47 24.77
N GLU A 121 -12.61 -7.25 25.16
CA GLU A 121 -13.99 -6.83 25.41
C GLU A 121 -14.89 -6.97 24.18
N PHE A 122 -14.41 -6.48 23.00
CA PHE A 122 -15.16 -6.63 21.75
C PHE A 122 -15.37 -8.09 21.36
N LEU A 123 -14.37 -8.94 21.58
CA LEU A 123 -14.43 -10.38 21.29
C LEU A 123 -15.24 -11.16 22.33
N GLY A 124 -15.41 -10.62 23.53
CA GLY A 124 -15.98 -11.34 24.68
C GLY A 124 -15.10 -12.50 25.15
N THR A 125 -13.78 -12.29 25.16
CA THR A 125 -12.73 -13.27 25.50
C THR A 125 -11.73 -12.63 26.45
N ASP A 126 -10.89 -13.42 27.11
CA ASP A 126 -9.88 -12.91 28.05
C ASP A 126 -8.73 -12.19 27.36
N THR A 127 -8.51 -12.46 26.08
CA THR A 127 -7.42 -11.86 25.30
C THR A 127 -7.94 -11.20 24.03
N GLY A 128 -7.34 -10.07 23.67
CA GLY A 128 -7.58 -9.42 22.40
C GLY A 128 -6.87 -10.14 21.25
N ARG A 129 -7.18 -9.70 20.01
CA ARG A 129 -6.50 -10.15 18.80
C ARG A 129 -5.65 -9.04 18.23
N THR A 130 -4.39 -9.35 17.95
CA THR A 130 -3.51 -8.44 17.22
C THR A 130 -3.98 -8.31 15.76
N PRO A 131 -3.75 -7.16 15.11
CA PRO A 131 -3.99 -7.03 13.68
C PRO A 131 -3.06 -7.95 12.88
N THR A 132 -3.54 -8.35 11.72
CA THR A 132 -2.75 -9.07 10.72
C THR A 132 -2.41 -8.11 9.58
N TYR A 133 -1.16 -8.13 9.18
CA TYR A 133 -0.64 -7.27 8.13
C TYR A 133 -0.07 -8.10 6.98
N ALA A 134 0.01 -7.49 5.80
CA ALA A 134 0.82 -7.94 4.69
C ALA A 134 1.76 -6.80 4.26
N LEU A 135 2.98 -7.15 3.88
CA LEU A 135 3.89 -6.24 3.22
C LEU A 135 3.62 -6.25 1.74
N VAL A 136 3.56 -5.08 1.14
CA VAL A 136 3.27 -4.93 -0.27
C VAL A 136 4.25 -3.95 -0.93
N THR A 137 4.36 -4.06 -2.23
CA THR A 137 5.07 -3.09 -3.07
C THR A 137 4.22 -2.78 -4.29
N HIS A 138 4.35 -1.60 -4.85
CA HIS A 138 3.70 -1.30 -6.12
C HIS A 138 4.18 -2.26 -7.20
N THR A 139 3.25 -2.86 -7.91
CA THR A 139 3.55 -3.57 -9.16
C THR A 139 3.93 -2.51 -10.20
N PRO A 140 5.13 -2.55 -10.78
CA PRO A 140 5.42 -1.68 -11.91
C PRO A 140 4.36 -1.93 -12.98
N LEU A 141 3.65 -0.89 -13.39
CA LEU A 141 2.80 -0.99 -14.58
C LEU A 141 3.70 -1.48 -15.72
N PRO A 142 3.28 -2.51 -16.49
CA PRO A 142 4.02 -2.87 -17.69
C PRO A 142 4.19 -1.59 -18.49
N ARG A 143 5.44 -1.18 -18.73
CA ARG A 143 5.71 -0.13 -19.70
C ARG A 143 5.09 -0.65 -20.99
N LEU A 144 4.13 0.06 -21.50
CA LEU A 144 3.74 -0.04 -22.89
C LEU A 144 4.93 0.55 -23.65
N ASP A 145 6.01 -0.23 -23.72
CA ASP A 145 7.12 0.08 -24.58
C ASP A 145 6.53 0.16 -25.99
N GLY A 146 6.64 1.38 -26.51
CA GLY A 146 5.93 1.87 -27.65
C GLY A 146 5.79 0.85 -28.76
N ALA A 147 4.63 0.88 -29.38
CA ALA A 147 4.45 0.37 -30.72
C ALA A 147 5.74 0.65 -31.49
N GLN A 148 6.49 -0.41 -31.80
CA GLN A 148 7.46 -0.35 -32.87
C GLN A 148 6.68 0.14 -34.08
N HIS A 149 6.88 1.40 -34.39
CA HIS A 149 6.64 1.87 -35.74
C HIS A 149 7.58 1.04 -36.60
N ASP A 150 7.05 -0.04 -37.16
CA ASP A 150 7.59 -0.63 -38.36
C ASP A 150 7.50 0.49 -39.43
N GLU A 151 8.59 1.23 -39.58
CA GLU A 151 8.83 2.03 -40.75
C GLU A 151 8.97 1.06 -41.94
N GLU A 152 7.88 0.86 -42.65
CA GLU A 152 7.99 0.36 -44.01
C GLU A 152 8.73 1.40 -44.86
N PRO A 153 9.82 1.00 -45.52
CA PRO A 153 10.49 1.92 -46.43
C PRO A 153 9.76 2.01 -47.78
N GLY A 154 9.23 3.18 -48.00
CA GLY A 154 9.22 3.74 -49.31
C GLY A 154 8.20 3.26 -50.32
N THR A 155 7.39 4.16 -50.75
CA THR A 155 7.31 4.46 -52.21
C THR A 155 6.85 5.90 -52.40
N ALA A 156 7.70 6.65 -53.04
CA ALA A 156 7.42 7.99 -53.54
C ALA A 156 6.29 7.91 -54.55
N SER A 157 5.27 8.76 -54.43
CA SER A 157 4.49 9.23 -55.57
C SER A 157 4.05 10.66 -55.32
N ALA A 158 4.50 11.48 -56.23
CA ALA A 158 4.16 12.89 -56.36
C ALA A 158 2.67 13.06 -56.67
N GLY A 159 2.07 14.10 -56.12
CA GLY A 159 0.73 14.54 -56.46
C GLY A 159 0.42 15.88 -55.83
N GLN A 160 0.54 16.88 -56.70
CA GLN A 160 0.34 18.31 -56.47
C GLN A 160 -1.08 18.73 -56.13
N CYS A 161 -1.13 19.96 -55.59
CA CYS A 161 -2.20 20.99 -55.69
C CYS A 161 -3.36 20.87 -54.73
N THR A 162 -3.90 21.88 -54.16
CA THR A 162 -3.99 23.36 -54.22
C THR A 162 -4.86 23.78 -53.02
N VAL A 163 -4.45 24.81 -52.31
CA VAL A 163 -5.02 26.15 -52.03
C VAL A 163 -6.49 26.26 -51.58
N GLU A 164 -6.58 27.12 -50.57
CA GLU A 164 -7.70 28.01 -50.11
C GLU A 164 -8.73 27.40 -49.18
N GLU A 165 -9.32 28.10 -48.29
CA GLU A 165 -9.24 29.45 -47.68
C GLU A 165 -10.18 29.46 -46.49
N SER A 166 -9.86 30.30 -45.53
CA SER A 166 -10.76 31.09 -44.65
C SER A 166 -11.86 30.44 -43.83
N GLY A 167 -11.86 30.81 -42.59
CA GLY A 167 -13.12 30.97 -41.89
C GLY A 167 -13.10 30.79 -40.38
N ASP A 168 -12.92 31.90 -39.71
CA ASP A 168 -13.57 32.30 -38.44
C ASP A 168 -13.32 31.56 -37.13
N LEU A 169 -12.64 32.30 -36.31
CA LEU A 169 -12.72 32.27 -34.84
C LEU A 169 -14.09 32.78 -34.33
N PRO A 170 -14.60 32.28 -33.26
CA PRO A 170 -15.19 33.17 -32.29
C PRO A 170 -14.53 33.08 -30.88
N THR A 171 -14.37 34.24 -30.37
CA THR A 171 -13.89 34.78 -29.12
C THR A 171 -14.51 34.16 -27.84
N PRO A 172 -13.83 34.36 -26.71
CA PRO A 172 -14.17 33.72 -25.42
C PRO A 172 -15.30 34.45 -24.70
N TYR A 173 -16.19 33.69 -24.08
CA TYR A 173 -17.20 34.22 -23.18
C TYR A 173 -16.66 34.28 -21.76
N VAL A 174 -16.45 35.49 -21.28
CA VAL A 174 -16.23 35.87 -19.88
C VAL A 174 -17.60 36.02 -19.22
N SER A 175 -17.83 35.31 -18.13
CA SER A 175 -18.93 35.70 -17.24
C SER A 175 -18.54 35.56 -15.77
N SER A 176 -18.72 36.68 -15.16
CA SER A 176 -18.43 37.14 -13.83
C SER A 176 -19.28 36.44 -12.73
N LYS A 177 -18.68 36.41 -11.53
CA LYS A 177 -19.35 36.19 -10.25
C LYS A 177 -20.46 37.21 -9.97
N PRO A 178 -21.37 36.90 -9.00
CA PRO A 178 -21.29 37.69 -7.79
C PRO A 178 -21.33 36.90 -6.47
N LEU A 179 -20.73 37.56 -5.50
CA LEU A 179 -20.78 37.39 -4.07
C LEU A 179 -22.21 37.59 -3.52
N THR A 180 -22.61 36.75 -2.58
CA THR A 180 -23.27 37.14 -1.31
C THR A 180 -23.06 36.02 -0.30
#